data_541128eea38812da50c2af004840e857
#
_entry.id   541128eea38812da50c2af004840e857
#
_cell.length_a   1.000
_cell.length_b   1.000
_cell.length_c   1.000
_cell.angle_alpha   90.00
_cell.angle_beta   90.00
_cell.angle_gamma   90.00
#
_symmetry.space_group_name_H-M   'P 1'
#
loop_
_entity.id
_entity.type
_entity.pdbx_description
1 polymer ?
#
loop_
_entity_poly.entity_id
_entity_poly.type
_entity_poly.pdbx_seq_one_letter_code
_entity_poly.pdbx_strand_id
1 'polypeptide(L)'
;MEKLLELYETMGISPAVYAYGEKRLAKLADRFAAIDQVAEYNQAKVVWAMQKNRVSAGCFTATTGYGYDDFGRDTLEKVYADVFHTEAALVRPQITCGTHALTVALSANLLPGDELLSPVGLPYDTLQEVIGIRKSPCSLAEYGVTYRQVDLKADGTFDYEGIRKAINEKTKLITIQRSKGYATRPTFSVSQIGELIAFCKQVKPGVTVMVDNCYGEFVEPIEPSDVGADMTVGSLIKNPGGGLAPIGGYICGTQECVDRCAYRLSAPGLGKEVGANLGLMTSLFQGFFLAPTVTAGAQKGAIFAANLYEPLGFRCVPNAVESRHDIIQAVELGSEAGMVAFCKGIQAAAPVDSFATPYPSDMPGYNDKVIMAAGAFVQGSSIELSADGPIRPPYAVYFQGGLTWNHAKLGILMSLQKMVDAGLVNL
;
A
#
# COMPACT_ATOMS: atom_id res chain seq x y z
N MET A 1 15.83 -27.34 -14.93
CA MET A 1 15.25 -26.29 -15.79
C MET A 1 14.22 -26.82 -16.77
N GLU A 2 14.48 -27.96 -17.41
CA GLU A 2 13.57 -28.59 -18.37
C GLU A 2 12.16 -28.87 -17.79
N LYS A 3 12.06 -29.52 -16.62
CA LYS A 3 10.78 -29.78 -15.94
C LYS A 3 9.98 -28.51 -15.58
N LEU A 4 10.65 -27.39 -15.30
CA LEU A 4 9.98 -26.14 -15.01
C LEU A 4 9.36 -25.54 -16.28
N LEU A 5 10.09 -25.62 -17.41
CA LEU A 5 9.59 -25.17 -18.69
C LEU A 5 8.38 -26.02 -19.12
N GLU A 6 8.46 -27.35 -19.02
CA GLU A 6 7.33 -28.25 -19.31
C GLU A 6 6.07 -27.89 -18.48
N LEU A 7 6.26 -27.54 -17.19
CA LEU A 7 5.15 -27.11 -16.34
C LEU A 7 4.56 -25.78 -16.82
N TYR A 8 5.43 -24.80 -17.18
CA TYR A 8 4.97 -23.51 -17.69
C TYR A 8 4.23 -23.67 -19.02
N GLU A 9 4.69 -24.55 -19.91
CA GLU A 9 3.96 -24.89 -21.15
C GLU A 9 2.58 -25.50 -20.86
N THR A 10 2.50 -26.40 -19.87
CA THR A 10 1.23 -26.97 -19.41
C THR A 10 0.27 -25.88 -18.88
N MET A 11 0.82 -24.82 -18.26
CA MET A 11 0.06 -23.66 -17.80
C MET A 11 -0.25 -22.66 -18.92
N GLY A 12 0.24 -22.89 -20.15
CA GLY A 12 -0.02 -22.03 -21.31
C GLY A 12 1.00 -20.92 -21.54
N ILE A 13 2.19 -20.98 -20.91
CA ILE A 13 3.30 -20.07 -21.20
C ILE A 13 4.24 -20.71 -22.21
N SER A 14 4.37 -20.09 -23.39
CA SER A 14 5.22 -20.61 -24.47
C SER A 14 6.71 -20.55 -24.12
N PRO A 15 7.54 -21.43 -24.74
CA PRO A 15 8.99 -21.36 -24.60
C PRO A 15 9.59 -20.00 -24.98
N ALA A 16 9.01 -19.32 -25.96
CA ALA A 16 9.45 -17.98 -26.38
C ALA A 16 9.26 -16.93 -25.25
N VAL A 17 8.10 -16.91 -24.63
CA VAL A 17 7.82 -16.01 -23.49
C VAL A 17 8.71 -16.34 -22.31
N TYR A 18 8.87 -17.63 -21.99
CA TYR A 18 9.76 -18.05 -20.90
C TYR A 18 11.20 -17.61 -21.14
N ALA A 19 11.75 -17.91 -22.33
CA ALA A 19 13.12 -17.54 -22.68
C ALA A 19 13.34 -16.03 -22.67
N TYR A 20 12.36 -15.25 -23.16
CA TYR A 20 12.41 -13.81 -23.08
C TYR A 20 12.45 -13.33 -21.64
N GLY A 21 11.59 -13.87 -20.77
CA GLY A 21 11.56 -13.55 -19.34
C GLY A 21 12.89 -13.85 -18.63
N GLU A 22 13.48 -15.04 -18.86
CA GLU A 22 14.78 -15.41 -18.29
C GLU A 22 15.92 -14.47 -18.74
N LYS A 23 15.93 -14.10 -20.03
CA LYS A 23 16.89 -13.11 -20.55
C LYS A 23 16.74 -11.74 -19.88
N ARG A 24 15.52 -11.34 -19.54
CA ARG A 24 15.27 -10.08 -18.83
C ARG A 24 15.64 -10.18 -17.35
N LEU A 25 15.29 -11.30 -16.70
CA LEU A 25 15.60 -11.55 -15.29
C LEU A 25 17.10 -11.55 -15.00
N ALA A 26 17.91 -12.10 -15.89
CA ALA A 26 19.37 -12.15 -15.72
C ALA A 26 20.02 -10.77 -15.51
N LYS A 27 19.35 -9.68 -15.86
CA LYS A 27 19.83 -8.30 -15.70
C LYS A 27 19.50 -7.68 -14.32
N LEU A 28 18.78 -8.39 -13.47
CA LEU A 28 18.23 -7.84 -12.23
C LEU A 28 18.92 -8.34 -10.95
N ALA A 29 19.98 -9.15 -11.08
CA ALA A 29 20.62 -9.81 -9.94
C ALA A 29 21.06 -8.82 -8.85
N ASP A 30 21.78 -7.76 -9.21
CA ASP A 30 22.27 -6.77 -8.25
C ASP A 30 21.13 -5.99 -7.58
N ARG A 31 20.09 -5.64 -8.35
CA ARG A 31 18.90 -4.96 -7.80
C ARG A 31 18.15 -5.85 -6.81
N PHE A 32 18.03 -7.13 -7.13
CA PHE A 32 17.37 -8.09 -6.24
C PHE A 32 18.18 -8.31 -4.97
N ALA A 33 19.51 -8.38 -5.06
CA ALA A 33 20.39 -8.47 -3.90
C ALA A 33 20.23 -7.23 -2.97
N ALA A 34 20.13 -6.03 -3.54
CA ALA A 34 19.88 -4.82 -2.74
C ALA A 34 18.52 -4.85 -2.02
N ILE A 35 17.46 -5.36 -2.67
CA ILE A 35 16.15 -5.56 -2.03
C ILE A 35 16.24 -6.57 -0.89
N ASP A 36 16.97 -7.67 -1.09
CA ASP A 36 17.15 -8.70 -0.06
C ASP A 36 17.86 -8.14 1.18
N GLN A 37 18.84 -7.25 1.01
CA GLN A 37 19.51 -6.56 2.12
C GLN A 37 18.54 -5.67 2.93
N VAL A 38 17.65 -4.93 2.24
CA VAL A 38 16.60 -4.15 2.90
C VAL A 38 15.63 -5.05 3.65
N ALA A 39 15.22 -6.16 3.04
CA ALA A 39 14.34 -7.15 3.67
C ALA A 39 14.98 -7.78 4.90
N GLU A 40 16.27 -8.14 4.85
CA GLU A 40 17.03 -8.68 5.98
C GLU A 40 17.06 -7.69 7.16
N TYR A 41 17.35 -6.41 6.89
CA TYR A 41 17.32 -5.37 7.91
C TYR A 41 15.94 -5.24 8.55
N ASN A 42 14.89 -5.14 7.75
CA ASN A 42 13.52 -5.02 8.24
C ASN A 42 13.06 -6.28 8.99
N GLN A 43 13.49 -7.46 8.55
CA GLN A 43 13.22 -8.72 9.26
C GLN A 43 13.86 -8.72 10.65
N ALA A 44 15.11 -8.30 10.74
CA ALA A 44 15.82 -8.18 12.02
C ALA A 44 15.12 -7.17 12.95
N LYS A 45 14.67 -6.03 12.41
CA LYS A 45 13.91 -5.00 13.14
C LYS A 45 12.61 -5.57 13.73
N VAL A 46 11.84 -6.30 12.94
CA VAL A 46 10.59 -6.95 13.41
C VAL A 46 10.88 -8.00 14.49
N VAL A 47 11.87 -8.88 14.27
CA VAL A 47 12.25 -9.90 15.26
C VAL A 47 12.70 -9.25 16.57
N TRP A 48 13.54 -8.21 16.50
CA TRP A 48 13.98 -7.46 17.68
C TRP A 48 12.81 -6.86 18.47
N ALA A 49 11.84 -6.25 17.77
CA ALA A 49 10.67 -5.66 18.41
C ALA A 49 9.80 -6.74 19.11
N MET A 50 9.61 -7.90 18.46
CA MET A 50 8.90 -9.04 19.06
C MET A 50 9.61 -9.56 20.32
N GLN A 51 10.93 -9.71 20.27
CA GLN A 51 11.75 -10.14 21.43
C GLN A 51 11.72 -9.12 22.56
N LYS A 52 11.90 -7.83 22.26
CA LYS A 52 11.82 -6.72 23.21
C LYS A 52 10.48 -6.72 23.95
N ASN A 53 9.39 -6.93 23.24
CA ASN A 53 8.04 -6.97 23.80
C ASN A 53 7.64 -8.36 24.32
N ARG A 54 8.59 -9.31 24.39
CA ARG A 54 8.40 -10.63 24.98
C ARG A 54 7.19 -11.38 24.40
N VAL A 55 7.01 -11.31 23.06
CA VAL A 55 5.96 -12.06 22.38
C VAL A 55 6.03 -13.53 22.77
N SER A 56 4.93 -14.07 23.25
CA SER A 56 4.82 -15.43 23.76
C SER A 56 3.54 -16.10 23.23
N ALA A 57 3.42 -17.41 23.43
CA ALA A 57 2.19 -18.15 23.06
C ALA A 57 0.92 -17.56 23.69
N GLY A 58 1.02 -16.91 24.85
CA GLY A 58 -0.09 -16.20 25.49
C GLY A 58 -0.66 -15.05 24.66
N CYS A 59 0.15 -14.43 23.79
CA CYS A 59 -0.32 -13.38 22.88
C CYS A 59 -1.34 -13.88 21.85
N PHE A 60 -1.43 -15.19 21.63
CA PHE A 60 -2.31 -15.79 20.63
C PHE A 60 -3.64 -16.27 21.20
N THR A 61 -3.87 -16.03 22.50
CA THR A 61 -5.13 -16.37 23.15
C THR A 61 -6.25 -15.48 22.63
N ALA A 62 -7.37 -16.10 22.23
CA ALA A 62 -8.54 -15.40 21.75
C ALA A 62 -9.26 -14.66 22.89
N THR A 63 -9.71 -13.45 22.59
CA THR A 63 -10.62 -12.68 23.46
C THR A 63 -11.92 -12.36 22.72
N THR A 64 -12.99 -12.13 23.48
CA THR A 64 -14.34 -11.81 22.96
C THR A 64 -14.96 -10.66 23.75
N GLY A 65 -16.08 -10.14 23.26
CA GLY A 65 -16.80 -9.05 23.91
C GLY A 65 -15.95 -7.77 23.99
N TYR A 66 -15.82 -7.20 25.17
CA TYR A 66 -15.04 -5.97 25.37
C TYR A 66 -13.54 -6.17 25.15
N GLY A 67 -13.00 -7.36 25.44
CA GLY A 67 -11.56 -7.62 25.30
C GLY A 67 -10.73 -6.75 26.24
N TYR A 68 -11.17 -6.52 27.47
CA TYR A 68 -10.36 -5.85 28.49
C TYR A 68 -9.08 -6.66 28.75
N ASP A 69 -7.95 -5.97 28.95
CA ASP A 69 -6.64 -6.56 29.23
C ASP A 69 -6.22 -7.58 28.16
N ASP A 70 -6.57 -7.32 26.89
CA ASP A 70 -6.18 -8.19 25.78
C ASP A 70 -4.67 -8.16 25.55
N PHE A 71 -3.98 -9.11 26.19
CA PHE A 71 -2.53 -9.20 26.20
C PHE A 71 -1.93 -9.29 24.78
N GLY A 72 -2.57 -10.03 23.87
CA GLY A 72 -2.11 -10.19 22.48
C GLY A 72 -2.20 -8.90 21.69
N ARG A 73 -3.35 -8.25 21.75
CA ARG A 73 -3.60 -6.94 21.14
C ARG A 73 -2.61 -5.88 21.63
N ASP A 74 -2.49 -5.73 22.95
CA ASP A 74 -1.67 -4.69 23.53
C ASP A 74 -0.18 -4.93 23.25
N THR A 75 0.25 -6.19 23.16
CA THR A 75 1.62 -6.55 22.80
C THR A 75 1.87 -6.27 21.30
N LEU A 76 0.91 -6.57 20.41
CA LEU A 76 1.03 -6.28 18.98
C LEU A 76 1.21 -4.78 18.73
N GLU A 77 0.44 -3.93 19.42
CA GLU A 77 0.55 -2.48 19.32
C GLU A 77 1.94 -1.97 19.75
N LYS A 78 2.52 -2.54 20.82
CA LYS A 78 3.89 -2.21 21.23
C LYS A 78 4.93 -2.64 20.19
N VAL A 79 4.75 -3.82 19.59
CA VAL A 79 5.63 -4.31 18.51
C VAL A 79 5.59 -3.37 17.31
N TYR A 80 4.40 -2.92 16.90
CA TYR A 80 4.27 -1.94 15.81
C TYR A 80 4.91 -0.60 16.17
N ALA A 81 4.65 -0.08 17.38
CA ALA A 81 5.27 1.17 17.83
C ALA A 81 6.80 1.11 17.79
N ASP A 82 7.39 0.00 18.21
CA ASP A 82 8.84 -0.20 18.16
C ASP A 82 9.40 -0.32 16.73
N VAL A 83 8.69 -1.03 15.84
CA VAL A 83 9.12 -1.19 14.43
C VAL A 83 9.02 0.11 13.65
N PHE A 84 7.99 0.92 13.92
CA PHE A 84 7.79 2.22 13.29
C PHE A 84 8.44 3.38 14.07
N HIS A 85 9.18 3.09 15.15
CA HIS A 85 9.83 4.08 16.03
C HIS A 85 8.89 5.20 16.46
N THR A 86 7.69 4.84 16.94
CA THR A 86 6.65 5.77 17.39
C THR A 86 6.37 5.61 18.90
N GLU A 87 5.75 6.62 19.50
CA GLU A 87 5.37 6.59 20.92
C GLU A 87 4.26 5.57 21.21
N ALA A 88 3.34 5.41 20.24
CA ALA A 88 2.20 4.53 20.36
C ALA A 88 1.76 3.97 18.99
N ALA A 89 0.96 2.90 19.05
CA ALA A 89 0.26 2.35 17.89
C ALA A 89 -1.15 1.92 18.25
N LEU A 90 -2.03 1.92 17.25
CA LEU A 90 -3.38 1.34 17.28
C LEU A 90 -3.44 0.34 16.12
N VAL A 91 -3.48 -0.96 16.43
CA VAL A 91 -3.46 -2.05 15.46
C VAL A 91 -4.65 -2.96 15.71
N ARG A 92 -5.68 -2.85 14.86
CA ARG A 92 -6.99 -3.40 15.21
C ARG A 92 -7.67 -4.10 14.03
N PRO A 93 -8.23 -5.30 14.26
CA PRO A 93 -9.13 -5.92 13.29
C PRO A 93 -10.45 -5.15 13.12
N GLN A 94 -10.86 -4.32 14.11
CA GLN A 94 -12.04 -3.47 14.03
C GLN A 94 -11.88 -2.29 13.05
N ILE A 95 -10.67 -2.00 12.61
CA ILE A 95 -10.41 -1.08 11.49
C ILE A 95 -10.61 -1.89 10.20
N THR A 96 -11.73 -1.73 9.54
CA THR A 96 -12.21 -2.64 8.48
C THR A 96 -11.38 -2.62 7.20
N CYS A 97 -10.64 -1.52 6.93
CA CYS A 97 -9.82 -1.36 5.73
C CYS A 97 -8.88 -0.14 5.86
N GLY A 98 -8.01 0.07 4.87
CA GLY A 98 -7.11 1.24 4.85
C GLY A 98 -7.85 2.58 4.83
N THR A 99 -8.92 2.70 4.04
CA THR A 99 -9.76 3.91 4.03
C THR A 99 -10.37 4.19 5.40
N HIS A 100 -10.77 3.14 6.16
CA HIS A 100 -11.27 3.32 7.52
C HIS A 100 -10.15 3.77 8.47
N ALA A 101 -8.93 3.22 8.35
CA ALA A 101 -7.78 3.69 9.15
C ALA A 101 -7.50 5.19 8.94
N LEU A 102 -7.48 5.63 7.69
CA LEU A 102 -7.32 7.03 7.32
C LEU A 102 -8.48 7.90 7.82
N THR A 103 -9.73 7.41 7.72
CA THR A 103 -10.92 8.09 8.24
C THR A 103 -10.82 8.31 9.75
N VAL A 104 -10.43 7.28 10.50
CA VAL A 104 -10.24 7.36 11.95
C VAL A 104 -9.14 8.38 12.27
N ALA A 105 -7.98 8.30 11.60
CA ALA A 105 -6.85 9.20 11.84
C ALA A 105 -7.22 10.68 11.58
N LEU A 106 -7.88 10.95 10.46
CA LEU A 106 -8.31 12.30 10.09
C LEU A 106 -9.40 12.83 11.03
N SER A 107 -10.49 12.06 11.20
CA SER A 107 -11.64 12.50 12.00
C SER A 107 -11.37 12.59 13.51
N ALA A 108 -10.32 11.93 14.00
CA ALA A 108 -9.87 12.05 15.38
C ALA A 108 -9.04 13.31 15.63
N ASN A 109 -8.29 13.76 14.62
CA ASN A 109 -7.30 14.81 14.75
C ASN A 109 -7.70 16.13 14.07
N LEU A 110 -8.92 16.21 13.53
CA LEU A 110 -9.54 17.40 12.96
C LEU A 110 -10.86 17.71 13.65
N LEU A 111 -11.07 18.95 13.98
CA LEU A 111 -12.29 19.48 14.61
C LEU A 111 -13.03 20.43 13.65
N PRO A 112 -14.33 20.73 13.89
CA PRO A 112 -15.05 21.73 13.11
C PRO A 112 -14.31 23.07 13.09
N GLY A 113 -14.08 23.61 11.90
CA GLY A 113 -13.32 24.86 11.68
C GLY A 113 -11.86 24.66 11.32
N ASP A 114 -11.30 23.47 11.50
CA ASP A 114 -9.94 23.11 11.06
C ASP A 114 -9.85 22.95 9.55
N GLU A 115 -8.63 23.08 9.03
CA GLU A 115 -8.30 22.83 7.62
C GLU A 115 -7.35 21.64 7.49
N LEU A 116 -7.70 20.73 6.56
CA LEU A 116 -6.85 19.65 6.06
C LEU A 116 -6.12 20.14 4.79
N LEU A 117 -4.79 20.03 4.75
CA LEU A 117 -3.98 20.36 3.56
C LEU A 117 -3.34 19.08 2.98
N SER A 118 -3.50 18.87 1.66
CA SER A 118 -2.70 17.92 0.89
C SER A 118 -1.64 18.66 0.09
N PRO A 119 -0.35 18.52 0.36
CA PRO A 119 0.74 19.18 -0.38
C PRO A 119 1.24 18.37 -1.58
N VAL A 120 0.58 17.26 -1.91
CA VAL A 120 0.97 16.30 -2.96
C VAL A 120 -0.14 16.04 -3.98
N GLY A 121 -1.06 16.99 -4.10
CA GLY A 121 -2.20 16.92 -5.02
C GLY A 121 -3.40 16.18 -4.45
N LEU A 122 -4.27 15.72 -5.36
CA LEU A 122 -5.53 15.08 -5.02
C LEU A 122 -5.31 13.74 -4.32
N PRO A 123 -5.97 13.48 -3.17
CA PRO A 123 -5.91 12.18 -2.50
C PRO A 123 -6.56 11.06 -3.31
N TYR A 124 -6.25 9.81 -2.92
CA TYR A 124 -6.82 8.60 -3.49
C TYR A 124 -8.36 8.65 -3.53
N ASP A 125 -8.95 8.01 -4.54
CA ASP A 125 -10.37 8.13 -4.88
C ASP A 125 -11.33 7.93 -3.69
N THR A 126 -11.13 6.89 -2.88
CA THR A 126 -12.02 6.62 -1.73
C THR A 126 -11.86 7.65 -0.61
N LEU A 127 -10.70 8.30 -0.49
CA LEU A 127 -10.48 9.32 0.51
C LEU A 127 -11.14 10.67 0.14
N GLN A 128 -11.39 10.90 -1.15
CA GLN A 128 -12.05 12.11 -1.62
C GLN A 128 -13.48 12.25 -1.06
N GLU A 129 -14.19 11.14 -0.89
CA GLU A 129 -15.52 11.11 -0.27
C GLU A 129 -15.43 11.28 1.25
N VAL A 130 -14.46 10.65 1.90
CA VAL A 130 -14.20 10.83 3.35
C VAL A 130 -13.95 12.31 3.67
N ILE A 131 -13.14 12.97 2.87
CA ILE A 131 -12.83 14.40 3.05
C ILE A 131 -14.04 15.29 2.68
N GLY A 132 -14.82 14.89 1.68
CA GLY A 132 -15.93 15.66 1.12
C GLY A 132 -15.53 16.50 -0.10
N ILE A 133 -14.39 16.18 -0.75
CA ILE A 133 -14.03 16.72 -2.07
C ILE A 133 -15.10 16.29 -3.09
N ARG A 134 -15.47 15.02 -3.06
CA ARG A 134 -16.71 14.52 -3.64
C ARG A 134 -17.77 14.48 -2.54
N LYS A 135 -18.95 15.06 -2.83
CA LYS A 135 -20.03 15.15 -1.84
C LYS A 135 -20.47 13.76 -1.39
N SER A 136 -20.35 13.51 -0.10
CA SER A 136 -20.79 12.28 0.53
C SER A 136 -21.34 12.57 1.94
N PRO A 137 -22.39 11.88 2.39
CA PRO A 137 -22.87 11.97 3.77
C PRO A 137 -21.77 11.55 4.76
N CYS A 138 -21.77 12.19 5.92
CA CYS A 138 -20.82 11.94 7.00
C CYS A 138 -19.34 12.24 6.64
N SER A 139 -19.11 13.01 5.58
CA SER A 139 -17.77 13.48 5.22
C SER A 139 -17.24 14.52 6.21
N LEU A 140 -15.92 14.72 6.26
CA LEU A 140 -15.29 15.75 7.09
C LEU A 140 -15.84 17.15 6.77
N ALA A 141 -16.16 17.43 5.50
CA ALA A 141 -16.76 18.69 5.08
C ALA A 141 -18.15 18.94 5.73
N GLU A 142 -18.98 17.89 5.89
CA GLU A 142 -20.26 18.03 6.61
C GLU A 142 -20.07 18.35 8.09
N TYR A 143 -18.95 17.94 8.68
CA TYR A 143 -18.59 18.27 10.06
C TYR A 143 -17.82 19.58 10.19
N GLY A 144 -17.75 20.38 9.11
CA GLY A 144 -17.17 21.72 9.14
C GLY A 144 -15.63 21.77 9.01
N VAL A 145 -15.00 20.68 8.57
CA VAL A 145 -13.57 20.67 8.20
C VAL A 145 -13.43 21.15 6.77
N THR A 146 -12.51 22.06 6.52
CA THR A 146 -12.20 22.55 5.16
C THR A 146 -11.02 21.77 4.56
N TYR A 147 -10.98 21.67 3.23
CA TYR A 147 -9.91 21.01 2.50
C TYR A 147 -9.21 21.97 1.54
N ARG A 148 -7.90 21.81 1.44
CA ARG A 148 -7.07 22.51 0.47
C ARG A 148 -6.01 21.55 -0.08
N GLN A 149 -5.60 21.73 -1.34
CA GLN A 149 -4.48 20.99 -1.91
C GLN A 149 -3.50 21.93 -2.61
N VAL A 150 -2.27 21.46 -2.74
CA VAL A 150 -1.24 22.00 -3.62
C VAL A 150 -0.78 20.86 -4.51
N ASP A 151 -0.90 21.05 -5.82
CA ASP A 151 -0.47 20.05 -6.78
C ASP A 151 1.05 20.04 -6.90
N LEU A 152 1.60 18.88 -7.33
CA LEU A 152 3.00 18.79 -7.68
C LEU A 152 3.29 19.67 -8.91
N LYS A 153 4.53 20.11 -9.04
CA LYS A 153 5.01 20.73 -10.27
C LYS A 153 4.97 19.75 -11.44
N ALA A 154 5.07 20.26 -12.66
CA ALA A 154 5.03 19.44 -13.88
C ALA A 154 6.13 18.36 -13.95
N ASP A 155 7.24 18.57 -13.26
CA ASP A 155 8.35 17.62 -13.12
C ASP A 155 8.15 16.59 -11.99
N GLY A 156 7.02 16.63 -11.29
CA GLY A 156 6.70 15.76 -10.16
C GLY A 156 7.31 16.17 -8.82
N THR A 157 8.00 17.31 -8.74
CA THR A 157 8.57 17.83 -7.49
C THR A 157 7.54 18.60 -6.68
N PHE A 158 7.82 18.82 -5.37
CA PHE A 158 6.95 19.59 -4.49
C PHE A 158 6.96 21.09 -4.83
N ASP A 159 5.79 21.71 -4.83
CA ASP A 159 5.67 23.16 -4.94
C ASP A 159 5.77 23.84 -3.56
N TYR A 160 6.98 23.99 -3.05
CA TYR A 160 7.23 24.61 -1.75
C TYR A 160 6.67 26.03 -1.61
N GLU A 161 6.65 26.82 -2.68
CA GLU A 161 6.05 28.16 -2.68
C GLU A 161 4.52 28.11 -2.56
N GLY A 162 3.88 27.21 -3.33
CA GLY A 162 2.45 26.97 -3.23
C GLY A 162 2.06 26.45 -1.84
N ILE A 163 2.83 25.52 -1.27
CA ILE A 163 2.62 24.97 0.08
C ILE A 163 2.73 26.07 1.14
N ARG A 164 3.76 26.94 1.07
CA ARG A 164 3.92 28.07 2.00
C ARG A 164 2.72 29.02 1.97
N LYS A 165 2.19 29.30 0.79
CA LYS A 165 1.01 30.18 0.61
C LYS A 165 -0.28 29.51 1.07
N ALA A 166 -0.38 28.20 0.95
CA ALA A 166 -1.57 27.44 1.32
C ALA A 166 -1.70 27.26 2.83
N ILE A 167 -0.58 27.07 3.55
CA ILE A 167 -0.57 26.93 5.00
C ILE A 167 -1.06 28.22 5.65
N ASN A 168 -2.03 28.13 6.54
CA ASN A 168 -2.65 29.26 7.25
C ASN A 168 -2.99 28.88 8.70
N GLU A 169 -3.62 29.78 9.45
CA GLU A 169 -3.94 29.57 10.86
C GLU A 169 -4.87 28.37 11.10
N LYS A 170 -5.77 28.06 10.17
CA LYS A 170 -6.72 26.96 10.25
C LYS A 170 -6.10 25.60 9.86
N THR A 171 -4.98 25.60 9.14
CA THR A 171 -4.32 24.35 8.72
C THR A 171 -3.86 23.57 9.95
N LYS A 172 -4.63 22.58 10.35
CA LYS A 172 -4.37 21.77 11.55
C LYS A 172 -3.62 20.50 11.23
N LEU A 173 -3.93 19.89 10.08
CA LEU A 173 -3.36 18.61 9.66
C LEU A 173 -2.93 18.67 8.19
N ILE A 174 -1.75 18.13 7.92
CA ILE A 174 -1.21 17.92 6.57
C ILE A 174 -1.22 16.42 6.30
N THR A 175 -1.84 16.01 5.18
CA THR A 175 -1.87 14.61 4.76
C THR A 175 -0.97 14.40 3.54
N ILE A 176 -0.03 13.44 3.64
CA ILE A 176 0.88 13.07 2.57
C ILE A 176 0.57 11.64 2.15
N GLN A 177 0.10 11.45 0.92
CA GLN A 177 -0.06 10.12 0.35
C GLN A 177 1.26 9.70 -0.31
N ARG A 178 1.94 8.67 0.23
CA ARG A 178 3.24 8.18 -0.25
C ARG A 178 3.13 7.55 -1.63
N SER A 179 2.29 6.54 -1.78
CA SER A 179 2.07 5.85 -3.05
C SER A 179 1.20 6.65 -4.02
N LYS A 180 1.34 6.35 -5.30
CA LYS A 180 0.66 7.10 -6.39
C LYS A 180 -0.82 6.83 -6.55
N GLY A 181 -1.36 5.73 -6.01
CA GLY A 181 -2.71 5.27 -6.36
C GLY A 181 -2.84 5.04 -7.87
N TYR A 182 -3.92 5.49 -8.48
CA TYR A 182 -4.11 5.45 -9.95
C TYR A 182 -3.56 6.69 -10.68
N ALA A 183 -2.65 7.42 -10.07
CA ALA A 183 -1.97 8.53 -10.71
C ALA A 183 -0.65 8.08 -11.37
N THR A 184 -0.17 8.87 -12.32
CA THR A 184 1.13 8.65 -12.98
C THR A 184 2.27 9.45 -12.34
N ARG A 185 2.02 10.09 -11.18
CA ARG A 185 3.02 10.83 -10.42
C ARG A 185 4.06 9.90 -9.79
N PRO A 186 5.25 10.41 -9.41
CA PRO A 186 6.22 9.64 -8.65
C PRO A 186 5.66 9.17 -7.29
N THR A 187 6.15 8.04 -6.80
CA THR A 187 6.03 7.64 -5.40
C THR A 187 7.19 8.24 -4.62
N PHE A 188 6.93 8.76 -3.42
CA PHE A 188 7.93 9.48 -2.64
C PHE A 188 8.78 8.54 -1.79
N SER A 189 10.10 8.80 -1.76
CA SER A 189 10.99 8.18 -0.79
C SER A 189 10.72 8.72 0.62
N VAL A 190 11.15 7.97 1.63
CA VAL A 190 11.07 8.44 3.02
C VAL A 190 11.88 9.73 3.21
N SER A 191 13.03 9.85 2.53
CA SER A 191 13.83 11.09 2.57
C SER A 191 13.07 12.30 2.01
N GLN A 192 12.44 12.17 0.84
CA GLN A 192 11.63 13.25 0.26
C GLN A 192 10.45 13.64 1.17
N ILE A 193 9.80 12.64 1.78
CA ILE A 193 8.74 12.89 2.77
C ILE A 193 9.31 13.67 3.95
N GLY A 194 10.49 13.31 4.45
CA GLY A 194 11.16 14.02 5.55
C GLY A 194 11.47 15.47 5.22
N GLU A 195 11.97 15.75 4.02
CA GLU A 195 12.22 17.13 3.55
C GLU A 195 10.92 17.94 3.52
N LEU A 196 9.83 17.35 3.01
CA LEU A 196 8.52 17.99 2.96
C LEU A 196 7.96 18.24 4.37
N ILE A 197 8.07 17.27 5.28
CA ILE A 197 7.64 17.43 6.68
C ILE A 197 8.42 18.55 7.36
N ALA A 198 9.74 18.54 7.25
CA ALA A 198 10.59 19.57 7.84
C ALA A 198 10.21 20.97 7.34
N PHE A 199 9.97 21.12 6.04
CA PHE A 199 9.51 22.36 5.45
C PHE A 199 8.14 22.79 6.01
N CYS A 200 7.16 21.90 6.06
CA CYS A 200 5.83 22.21 6.57
C CYS A 200 5.87 22.65 8.05
N LYS A 201 6.63 21.92 8.87
CA LYS A 201 6.81 22.24 10.30
C LYS A 201 7.64 23.53 10.53
N GLN A 202 8.52 23.89 9.60
CA GLN A 202 9.20 25.19 9.62
C GLN A 202 8.22 26.34 9.34
N VAL A 203 7.28 26.16 8.40
CA VAL A 203 6.27 27.17 8.06
C VAL A 203 5.23 27.31 9.17
N LYS A 204 4.79 26.18 9.74
CA LYS A 204 3.82 26.14 10.84
C LYS A 204 4.26 25.15 11.93
N PRO A 205 5.02 25.60 12.94
CA PRO A 205 5.33 24.79 14.10
C PRO A 205 4.05 24.26 14.77
N GLY A 206 4.05 22.96 15.12
CA GLY A 206 2.89 22.30 15.74
C GLY A 206 1.79 21.84 14.77
N VAL A 207 1.97 21.98 13.44
CA VAL A 207 1.09 21.32 12.49
C VAL A 207 1.27 19.81 12.57
N THR A 208 0.18 19.06 12.62
CA THR A 208 0.21 17.59 12.60
C THR A 208 0.43 17.10 11.17
N VAL A 209 1.35 16.17 10.97
CA VAL A 209 1.60 15.54 9.67
C VAL A 209 1.27 14.06 9.72
N MET A 210 0.31 13.64 8.90
CA MET A 210 -0.09 12.25 8.69
C MET A 210 0.42 11.77 7.34
N VAL A 211 1.02 10.58 7.31
CA VAL A 211 1.41 9.90 6.07
C VAL A 211 0.54 8.67 5.86
N ASP A 212 -0.19 8.64 4.73
CA ASP A 212 -0.73 7.38 4.19
C ASP A 212 0.42 6.58 3.61
N ASN A 213 0.83 5.55 4.35
CA ASN A 213 2.01 4.73 4.04
C ASN A 213 1.66 3.44 3.26
N CYS A 214 0.40 3.28 2.89
CA CYS A 214 -0.03 2.10 2.12
C CYS A 214 0.91 1.82 0.94
N TYR A 215 1.35 0.57 0.82
CA TYR A 215 2.31 0.05 -0.17
C TYR A 215 3.78 0.45 0.04
N GLY A 216 4.08 1.35 0.98
CA GLY A 216 5.44 1.80 1.27
C GLY A 216 6.12 1.05 2.42
N GLU A 217 5.36 0.37 3.25
CA GLU A 217 5.87 -0.30 4.45
C GLU A 217 6.92 -1.36 4.07
N PHE A 218 8.06 -1.34 4.75
CA PHE A 218 9.19 -2.25 4.55
C PHE A 218 9.90 -2.17 3.18
N VAL A 219 9.53 -1.19 2.34
CA VAL A 219 10.20 -0.97 1.04
C VAL A 219 11.57 -0.29 1.23
N GLU A 220 11.71 0.50 2.27
CA GLU A 220 12.96 1.16 2.69
C GLU A 220 13.35 0.72 4.11
N PRO A 221 14.59 0.94 4.56
CA PRO A 221 15.01 0.59 5.93
C PRO A 221 14.30 1.39 7.02
N ILE A 222 13.86 2.60 6.69
CA ILE A 222 13.17 3.53 7.59
C ILE A 222 11.76 3.84 7.09
N GLU A 223 10.92 4.30 8.00
CA GLU A 223 9.53 4.63 7.75
C GLU A 223 9.28 6.16 7.89
N PRO A 224 8.16 6.70 7.39
CA PRO A 224 7.87 8.13 7.51
C PRO A 224 7.90 8.69 8.94
N SER A 225 7.62 7.87 9.93
CA SER A 225 7.75 8.21 11.35
C SER A 225 9.18 8.56 11.76
N ASP A 226 10.19 7.90 11.16
CA ASP A 226 11.61 8.16 11.42
C ASP A 226 12.05 9.57 10.97
N VAL A 227 11.29 10.17 10.08
CA VAL A 227 11.60 11.48 9.48
C VAL A 227 10.60 12.57 9.88
N GLY A 228 9.83 12.33 10.95
CA GLY A 228 9.04 13.34 11.63
C GLY A 228 7.54 13.35 11.32
N ALA A 229 6.99 12.30 10.69
CA ALA A 229 5.54 12.12 10.62
C ALA A 229 4.96 11.91 12.02
N ASP A 230 3.89 12.65 12.35
CA ASP A 230 3.19 12.51 13.63
C ASP A 230 2.25 11.30 13.62
N MET A 231 1.81 10.88 12.44
CA MET A 231 1.07 9.63 12.21
C MET A 231 1.50 8.97 10.92
N THR A 232 1.69 7.66 10.97
CA THR A 232 1.87 6.78 9.80
C THR A 232 0.73 5.77 9.82
N VAL A 233 -0.05 5.73 8.75
CA VAL A 233 -1.34 5.02 8.68
C VAL A 233 -1.38 4.07 7.51
N GLY A 234 -1.99 2.89 7.70
CA GLY A 234 -2.15 1.94 6.60
C GLY A 234 -3.07 0.76 6.91
N SER A 235 -3.06 -0.19 5.99
CA SER A 235 -3.93 -1.37 6.00
C SER A 235 -3.15 -2.64 6.34
N LEU A 236 -3.75 -3.52 7.16
CA LEU A 236 -3.15 -4.82 7.45
C LEU A 236 -3.32 -5.83 6.31
N ILE A 237 -4.26 -5.65 5.38
CA ILE A 237 -4.39 -6.51 4.20
C ILE A 237 -3.44 -6.10 3.05
N LYS A 238 -2.46 -5.23 3.34
CA LYS A 238 -1.36 -4.81 2.46
C LYS A 238 -0.02 -5.31 3.02
N ASN A 239 1.07 -4.57 2.77
CA ASN A 239 2.42 -4.99 3.15
C ASN A 239 2.53 -5.51 4.61
N PRO A 240 2.04 -4.79 5.64
CA PRO A 240 2.29 -5.19 7.03
C PRO A 240 1.63 -6.51 7.44
N GLY A 241 0.58 -6.92 6.75
CA GLY A 241 -0.09 -8.18 7.06
C GLY A 241 0.54 -9.41 6.41
N GLY A 242 1.54 -9.24 5.54
CA GLY A 242 2.30 -10.34 4.93
C GLY A 242 1.42 -11.40 4.25
N GLY A 243 0.22 -11.03 3.80
CA GLY A 243 -0.76 -11.94 3.20
C GLY A 243 -1.52 -12.83 4.18
N LEU A 244 -1.27 -12.72 5.49
CA LEU A 244 -1.95 -13.53 6.51
C LEU A 244 -3.00 -12.75 7.32
N ALA A 245 -2.89 -11.43 7.40
CA ALA A 245 -3.88 -10.61 8.10
C ALA A 245 -5.21 -10.60 7.32
N PRO A 246 -6.31 -11.15 7.88
CA PRO A 246 -7.57 -11.26 7.14
C PRO A 246 -8.34 -9.95 7.09
N ILE A 247 -8.01 -9.00 7.95
CA ILE A 247 -8.67 -7.70 8.09
C ILE A 247 -7.78 -6.79 8.94
N GLY A 248 -8.07 -5.51 8.96
CA GLY A 248 -7.50 -4.59 9.93
C GLY A 248 -6.77 -3.41 9.32
N GLY A 249 -6.40 -2.49 10.20
CA GLY A 249 -5.58 -1.34 9.90
C GLY A 249 -4.66 -0.99 11.06
N TYR A 250 -3.70 -0.12 10.80
CA TYR A 250 -2.78 0.38 11.80
C TYR A 250 -2.68 1.91 11.72
N ILE A 251 -2.45 2.52 12.88
CA ILE A 251 -2.11 3.93 13.06
C ILE A 251 -0.96 3.96 14.06
N CYS A 252 0.25 4.31 13.61
CA CYS A 252 1.44 4.48 14.46
C CYS A 252 1.77 5.97 14.53
N GLY A 253 2.09 6.50 15.71
CA GLY A 253 2.37 7.93 15.83
C GLY A 253 2.64 8.40 17.24
N THR A 254 2.46 9.71 17.46
CA THR A 254 2.54 10.31 18.78
C THR A 254 1.44 9.75 19.70
N GLN A 255 1.72 9.67 20.99
CA GLN A 255 0.75 9.16 21.97
C GLN A 255 -0.58 9.93 21.89
N GLU A 256 -0.54 11.27 21.79
CA GLU A 256 -1.73 12.11 21.68
C GLU A 256 -2.58 11.75 20.46
N CYS A 257 -1.95 11.68 19.27
CA CYS A 257 -2.67 11.38 18.03
C CYS A 257 -3.31 9.98 18.06
N VAL A 258 -2.58 8.99 18.58
CA VAL A 258 -3.05 7.60 18.65
C VAL A 258 -4.18 7.45 19.67
N ASP A 259 -4.10 8.10 20.83
CA ASP A 259 -5.17 8.07 21.83
C ASP A 259 -6.47 8.70 21.30
N ARG A 260 -6.37 9.82 20.57
CA ARG A 260 -7.52 10.42 19.89
C ARG A 260 -8.13 9.45 18.87
N CYS A 261 -7.28 8.74 18.11
CA CYS A 261 -7.75 7.71 17.17
C CYS A 261 -8.46 6.56 17.89
N ALA A 262 -7.95 6.13 19.04
CA ALA A 262 -8.60 5.08 19.83
C ALA A 262 -9.98 5.50 20.36
N TYR A 263 -10.12 6.74 20.83
CA TYR A 263 -11.42 7.30 21.23
C TYR A 263 -12.37 7.41 20.03
N ARG A 264 -11.87 7.72 18.84
CA ARG A 264 -12.68 7.81 17.64
C ARG A 264 -13.11 6.45 17.12
N LEU A 265 -12.25 5.44 17.21
CA LEU A 265 -12.53 4.07 16.79
C LEU A 265 -13.56 3.39 17.69
N SER A 266 -13.45 3.56 19.00
CA SER A 266 -14.37 3.00 19.98
C SER A 266 -15.39 4.05 20.46
N ALA A 267 -15.11 4.69 21.57
CA ALA A 267 -15.87 5.83 22.08
C ALA A 267 -15.00 6.66 23.04
N PRO A 268 -15.29 7.98 23.21
CA PRO A 268 -14.70 8.76 24.26
C PRO A 268 -14.90 8.08 25.64
N GLY A 269 -13.82 7.97 26.40
CA GLY A 269 -13.81 7.31 27.70
C GLY A 269 -13.50 5.80 27.65
N LEU A 270 -13.64 5.13 26.48
CA LEU A 270 -13.24 3.72 26.31
C LEU A 270 -11.86 3.59 25.67
N GLY A 271 -11.62 4.28 24.57
CA GLY A 271 -10.33 4.33 23.91
C GLY A 271 -9.74 2.97 23.58
N LYS A 272 -8.48 2.74 24.00
CA LYS A 272 -7.72 1.50 23.75
C LYS A 272 -8.16 0.31 24.61
N GLU A 273 -8.92 0.54 25.68
CA GLU A 273 -9.31 -0.51 26.65
C GLU A 273 -10.20 -1.58 26.06
N VAL A 274 -10.93 -1.27 24.99
CA VAL A 274 -11.90 -2.19 24.36
C VAL A 274 -11.45 -2.57 22.94
N GLY A 275 -11.97 -3.70 22.46
CA GLY A 275 -11.71 -4.24 21.14
C GLY A 275 -11.05 -5.62 21.22
N ALA A 276 -11.86 -6.65 21.34
CA ALA A 276 -11.41 -8.04 21.42
C ALA A 276 -10.65 -8.44 20.13
N ASN A 277 -9.65 -9.31 20.28
CA ASN A 277 -8.82 -9.78 19.16
C ASN A 277 -9.49 -10.86 18.30
N LEU A 278 -10.57 -11.47 18.76
CA LEU A 278 -11.37 -12.46 18.05
C LEU A 278 -10.57 -13.70 17.55
N GLY A 279 -9.43 -14.00 18.17
CA GLY A 279 -8.56 -15.12 17.77
C GLY A 279 -7.66 -14.82 16.55
N LEU A 280 -7.55 -13.57 16.13
CA LEU A 280 -6.79 -13.18 14.94
C LEU A 280 -5.29 -12.94 15.20
N MET A 281 -4.85 -12.93 16.45
CA MET A 281 -3.48 -12.51 16.81
C MET A 281 -2.40 -13.36 16.14
N THR A 282 -2.60 -14.69 16.02
CA THR A 282 -1.63 -15.55 15.32
C THR A 282 -1.39 -15.05 13.89
N SER A 283 -2.46 -14.79 13.13
CA SER A 283 -2.35 -14.30 11.75
C SER A 283 -1.73 -12.91 11.68
N LEU A 284 -2.05 -12.02 12.62
CA LEU A 284 -1.52 -10.66 12.64
C LEU A 284 -0.03 -10.63 12.99
N PHE A 285 0.40 -11.37 14.03
CA PHE A 285 1.82 -11.46 14.39
C PHE A 285 2.64 -12.18 13.32
N GLN A 286 2.17 -13.33 12.83
CA GLN A 286 2.88 -14.10 11.81
C GLN A 286 2.92 -13.35 10.48
N GLY A 287 1.84 -12.66 10.13
CA GLY A 287 1.80 -11.81 8.95
C GLY A 287 2.81 -10.67 9.03
N PHE A 288 2.89 -9.99 10.17
CA PHE A 288 3.87 -8.93 10.38
C PHE A 288 5.31 -9.46 10.38
N PHE A 289 5.54 -10.65 10.93
CA PHE A 289 6.84 -11.32 10.84
C PHE A 289 7.23 -11.62 9.39
N LEU A 290 6.31 -12.05 8.53
CA LEU A 290 6.58 -12.35 7.12
C LEU A 290 6.65 -11.11 6.23
N ALA A 291 6.08 -9.99 6.66
CA ALA A 291 5.88 -8.79 5.86
C ALA A 291 7.14 -8.28 5.13
N PRO A 292 8.35 -8.23 5.74
CA PRO A 292 9.55 -7.79 5.04
C PRO A 292 9.89 -8.65 3.83
N THR A 293 9.82 -9.97 3.96
CA THR A 293 10.11 -10.93 2.87
C THR A 293 9.04 -10.89 1.78
N VAL A 294 7.77 -10.82 2.17
CA VAL A 294 6.64 -10.73 1.22
C VAL A 294 6.72 -9.43 0.43
N THR A 295 6.98 -8.31 1.09
CA THR A 295 7.16 -6.99 0.44
C THR A 295 8.33 -7.00 -0.54
N ALA A 296 9.45 -7.62 -0.19
CA ALA A 296 10.59 -7.79 -1.09
C ALA A 296 10.21 -8.60 -2.33
N GLY A 297 9.44 -9.67 -2.17
CA GLY A 297 8.93 -10.48 -3.28
C GLY A 297 8.06 -9.67 -4.24
N ALA A 298 7.13 -8.87 -3.69
CA ALA A 298 6.27 -7.97 -4.46
C ALA A 298 7.07 -6.88 -5.19
N GLN A 299 8.06 -6.29 -4.52
CA GLN A 299 8.94 -5.27 -5.11
C GLN A 299 9.79 -5.83 -6.27
N LYS A 300 10.32 -7.04 -6.13
CA LYS A 300 11.01 -7.77 -7.22
C LYS A 300 10.06 -8.00 -8.41
N GLY A 301 8.80 -8.37 -8.13
CA GLY A 301 7.76 -8.51 -9.16
C GLY A 301 7.54 -7.21 -9.92
N ALA A 302 7.37 -6.10 -9.22
CA ALA A 302 7.19 -4.78 -9.84
C ALA A 302 8.37 -4.38 -10.74
N ILE A 303 9.62 -4.59 -10.28
CA ILE A 303 10.82 -4.33 -11.08
C ILE A 303 10.89 -5.24 -12.30
N PHE A 304 10.59 -6.52 -12.14
CA PHE A 304 10.61 -7.48 -13.25
C PHE A 304 9.57 -7.13 -14.31
N ALA A 305 8.36 -6.70 -13.90
CA ALA A 305 7.33 -6.25 -14.83
C ALA A 305 7.83 -5.06 -15.68
N ALA A 306 8.39 -4.02 -15.07
CA ALA A 306 8.97 -2.90 -15.83
C ALA A 306 10.06 -3.36 -16.79
N ASN A 307 11.01 -4.16 -16.29
CA ASN A 307 12.12 -4.67 -17.12
C ASN A 307 11.69 -5.58 -18.27
N LEU A 308 10.51 -6.22 -18.13
CA LEU A 308 9.91 -7.06 -19.18
C LEU A 308 9.21 -6.22 -20.25
N TYR A 309 8.39 -5.22 -19.83
CA TYR A 309 7.48 -4.50 -20.72
C TYR A 309 8.12 -3.29 -21.42
N GLU A 310 9.08 -2.58 -20.79
CA GLU A 310 9.72 -1.41 -21.42
C GLU A 310 10.37 -1.71 -22.77
N PRO A 311 11.16 -2.79 -22.94
CA PRO A 311 11.79 -3.06 -24.23
C PRO A 311 10.80 -3.48 -25.32
N LEU A 312 9.55 -3.75 -24.95
CA LEU A 312 8.44 -4.01 -25.88
C LEU A 312 7.71 -2.72 -26.28
N GLY A 313 8.19 -1.55 -25.82
CA GLY A 313 7.69 -0.24 -26.18
C GLY A 313 6.61 0.33 -25.24
N PHE A 314 6.33 -0.32 -24.11
CA PHE A 314 5.38 0.18 -23.13
C PHE A 314 6.05 1.12 -22.13
N ARG A 315 5.41 2.27 -21.84
CA ARG A 315 5.89 3.16 -20.79
C ARG A 315 5.57 2.56 -19.42
N CYS A 316 6.61 2.44 -18.58
CA CYS A 316 6.50 1.95 -17.22
C CYS A 316 6.80 3.06 -16.20
N VAL A 317 6.01 3.15 -15.13
CA VAL A 317 6.19 4.15 -14.06
C VAL A 317 6.13 3.47 -12.69
N PRO A 318 7.24 3.43 -11.93
CA PRO A 318 8.61 3.79 -12.30
C PRO A 318 9.15 2.94 -13.46
N ASN A 319 10.16 3.43 -14.14
CA ASN A 319 10.83 2.63 -15.16
C ASN A 319 11.72 1.53 -14.52
N ALA A 320 12.31 0.66 -15.37
CA ALA A 320 13.05 -0.51 -14.87
C ALA A 320 14.31 -0.17 -14.05
N VAL A 321 14.85 1.05 -14.15
CA VAL A 321 16.09 1.47 -13.46
C VAL A 321 15.86 2.45 -12.31
N GLU A 322 14.70 3.10 -12.25
CA GLU A 322 14.35 4.03 -11.16
C GLU A 322 14.24 3.34 -9.80
N SER A 323 14.54 4.10 -8.74
CA SER A 323 14.31 3.69 -7.37
C SER A 323 12.83 3.47 -7.11
N ARG A 324 12.53 2.58 -6.17
CA ARG A 324 11.16 2.24 -5.82
C ARG A 324 10.88 2.54 -4.36
N HIS A 325 9.72 3.13 -4.13
CA HIS A 325 9.28 3.55 -2.81
C HIS A 325 7.90 2.99 -2.45
N ASP A 326 7.37 2.11 -3.33
CA ASP A 326 6.21 1.25 -3.13
C ASP A 326 6.37 -0.06 -3.92
N ILE A 327 5.34 -0.91 -3.91
CA ILE A 327 5.30 -2.18 -4.64
C ILE A 327 4.51 -2.11 -5.95
N ILE A 328 4.06 -0.92 -6.37
CA ILE A 328 3.18 -0.75 -7.52
C ILE A 328 3.99 -0.52 -8.79
N GLN A 329 3.61 -1.20 -9.87
CA GLN A 329 4.10 -0.97 -11.22
C GLN A 329 2.97 -0.53 -12.13
N ALA A 330 2.97 0.71 -12.56
CA ALA A 330 2.11 1.14 -13.65
C ALA A 330 2.74 0.77 -15.00
N VAL A 331 1.95 0.17 -15.89
CA VAL A 331 2.31 -0.14 -17.27
C VAL A 331 1.25 0.48 -18.18
N GLU A 332 1.63 1.46 -18.97
CA GLU A 332 0.73 2.13 -19.94
C GLU A 332 0.62 1.25 -21.19
N LEU A 333 -0.52 0.58 -21.32
CA LEU A 333 -0.75 -0.39 -22.40
C LEU A 333 -1.38 0.23 -23.65
N GLY A 334 -1.79 1.50 -23.57
CA GLY A 334 -2.26 2.31 -24.70
C GLY A 334 -3.63 1.93 -25.25
N SER A 335 -4.28 0.87 -24.75
CA SER A 335 -5.61 0.43 -25.20
C SER A 335 -6.34 -0.37 -24.12
N GLU A 336 -7.67 -0.36 -24.19
CA GLU A 336 -8.51 -1.23 -23.35
C GLU A 336 -8.19 -2.71 -23.59
N ALA A 337 -7.97 -3.13 -24.85
CA ALA A 337 -7.60 -4.50 -25.19
C ALA A 337 -6.31 -4.94 -24.50
N GLY A 338 -5.31 -4.06 -24.41
CA GLY A 338 -4.08 -4.29 -23.67
C GLY A 338 -4.34 -4.51 -22.18
N MET A 339 -5.14 -3.65 -21.55
CA MET A 339 -5.50 -3.79 -20.13
C MET A 339 -6.24 -5.11 -19.86
N VAL A 340 -7.20 -5.46 -20.72
CA VAL A 340 -7.96 -6.71 -20.61
C VAL A 340 -7.05 -7.93 -20.77
N ALA A 341 -6.15 -7.95 -21.76
CA ALA A 341 -5.22 -9.05 -21.97
C ALA A 341 -4.26 -9.21 -20.79
N PHE A 342 -3.69 -8.11 -20.30
CA PHE A 342 -2.81 -8.13 -19.12
C PHE A 342 -3.51 -8.70 -17.89
N CYS A 343 -4.68 -8.15 -17.55
CA CYS A 343 -5.46 -8.59 -16.39
C CYS A 343 -5.91 -10.05 -16.50
N LYS A 344 -6.30 -10.51 -17.70
CA LYS A 344 -6.60 -11.94 -17.94
C LYS A 344 -5.41 -12.83 -17.62
N GLY A 345 -4.18 -12.40 -17.93
CA GLY A 345 -2.97 -13.14 -17.63
C GLY A 345 -2.71 -13.22 -16.12
N ILE A 346 -2.84 -12.11 -15.41
CA ILE A 346 -2.70 -12.08 -13.94
C ILE A 346 -3.76 -12.96 -13.28
N GLN A 347 -5.02 -12.88 -13.70
CA GLN A 347 -6.10 -13.72 -13.16
C GLN A 347 -5.84 -15.22 -13.41
N ALA A 348 -5.39 -15.57 -14.60
CA ALA A 348 -5.09 -16.97 -14.96
C ALA A 348 -3.92 -17.55 -14.15
N ALA A 349 -3.03 -16.72 -13.62
CA ALA A 349 -1.93 -17.12 -12.76
C ALA A 349 -2.28 -17.11 -11.27
N ALA A 350 -3.46 -16.65 -10.88
CA ALA A 350 -3.87 -16.59 -9.50
C ALA A 350 -4.13 -17.98 -8.89
N PRO A 351 -3.89 -18.21 -7.58
CA PRO A 351 -4.19 -19.48 -6.94
C PRO A 351 -5.68 -19.68 -6.68
N VAL A 352 -6.44 -18.59 -6.62
CA VAL A 352 -7.89 -18.59 -6.37
C VAL A 352 -8.58 -18.01 -7.59
N ASP A 353 -9.71 -18.58 -7.99
CA ASP A 353 -10.54 -18.11 -9.11
C ASP A 353 -9.78 -17.92 -10.44
N SER A 354 -8.73 -18.70 -10.70
CA SER A 354 -7.93 -18.62 -11.94
C SER A 354 -8.75 -18.88 -13.21
N PHE A 355 -9.88 -19.56 -13.08
CA PHE A 355 -10.82 -19.86 -14.16
C PHE A 355 -11.73 -18.66 -14.51
N ALA A 356 -11.80 -17.65 -13.65
CA ALA A 356 -12.60 -16.45 -13.89
C ALA A 356 -11.94 -15.56 -14.96
N THR A 357 -12.78 -14.89 -15.74
CA THR A 357 -12.30 -13.95 -16.75
C THR A 357 -12.63 -12.52 -16.29
N PRO A 358 -11.64 -11.68 -15.97
CA PRO A 358 -11.90 -10.30 -15.63
C PRO A 358 -12.38 -9.49 -16.85
N TYR A 359 -13.30 -8.58 -16.60
CA TYR A 359 -13.80 -7.63 -17.60
C TYR A 359 -14.10 -6.28 -16.94
N PRO A 360 -14.06 -5.17 -17.71
CA PRO A 360 -14.36 -3.85 -17.17
C PRO A 360 -15.78 -3.76 -16.61
N SER A 361 -15.93 -3.34 -15.37
CA SER A 361 -17.22 -3.20 -14.67
C SER A 361 -17.27 -1.93 -13.83
N ASP A 362 -18.50 -1.49 -13.55
CA ASP A 362 -18.72 -0.36 -12.64
C ASP A 362 -18.35 -0.75 -11.22
N MET A 363 -17.63 0.12 -10.52
CA MET A 363 -17.20 -0.10 -9.14
C MET A 363 -17.58 1.09 -8.26
N PRO A 364 -18.04 0.84 -7.01
CA PRO A 364 -18.34 1.90 -6.07
C PRO A 364 -17.13 2.82 -5.83
N GLY A 365 -17.35 4.13 -5.89
CA GLY A 365 -16.28 5.12 -5.67
C GLY A 365 -15.48 5.51 -6.91
N TYR A 366 -15.78 4.94 -8.10
CA TYR A 366 -15.09 5.26 -9.37
C TYR A 366 -16.07 5.79 -10.43
N ASN A 367 -15.59 6.75 -11.22
CA ASN A 367 -16.37 7.32 -12.33
C ASN A 367 -16.25 6.50 -13.62
N ASP A 368 -15.09 5.88 -13.82
CA ASP A 368 -14.82 5.03 -14.99
C ASP A 368 -14.99 3.56 -14.61
N LYS A 369 -15.29 2.73 -15.60
CA LYS A 369 -15.23 1.27 -15.41
C LYS A 369 -13.82 0.88 -15.02
N VAL A 370 -13.71 -0.06 -14.09
CA VAL A 370 -12.43 -0.61 -13.63
C VAL A 370 -12.35 -2.08 -14.04
N ILE A 371 -11.21 -2.50 -14.58
CA ILE A 371 -10.89 -3.91 -14.69
C ILE A 371 -10.02 -4.30 -13.51
N MET A 372 -10.31 -5.45 -12.89
CA MET A 372 -9.58 -5.96 -11.74
C MET A 372 -9.31 -7.46 -11.91
N ALA A 373 -8.05 -7.83 -11.80
CA ALA A 373 -7.59 -9.22 -11.68
C ALA A 373 -7.06 -9.41 -10.26
N ALA A 374 -7.76 -10.22 -9.47
CA ALA A 374 -7.42 -10.47 -8.07
C ALA A 374 -7.96 -11.82 -7.63
N GLY A 375 -7.14 -12.85 -7.71
CA GLY A 375 -7.43 -14.17 -7.17
C GLY A 375 -6.68 -14.36 -5.85
N ALA A 376 -7.13 -13.69 -4.80
CA ALA A 376 -6.48 -13.59 -3.51
C ALA A 376 -7.14 -14.47 -2.45
N PHE A 377 -6.35 -14.96 -1.47
CA PHE A 377 -6.86 -15.67 -0.29
C PHE A 377 -7.61 -14.73 0.66
N VAL A 378 -7.16 -13.47 0.73
CA VAL A 378 -7.81 -12.40 1.48
C VAL A 378 -8.40 -11.42 0.49
N GLN A 379 -9.72 -11.30 0.48
CA GLN A 379 -10.43 -10.44 -0.48
C GLN A 379 -9.97 -8.98 -0.36
N GLY A 380 -9.53 -8.40 -1.48
CA GLY A 380 -9.01 -7.03 -1.55
C GLY A 380 -7.55 -6.87 -1.09
N SER A 381 -6.87 -7.97 -0.76
CA SER A 381 -5.44 -7.96 -0.43
C SER A 381 -4.60 -7.66 -1.66
N SER A 382 -3.97 -6.49 -1.68
CA SER A 382 -3.11 -6.05 -2.79
C SER A 382 -1.61 -6.34 -2.57
N ILE A 383 -1.23 -6.95 -1.45
CA ILE A 383 0.06 -7.61 -1.30
C ILE A 383 0.07 -8.98 -1.98
N GLU A 384 -1.09 -9.56 -2.22
CA GLU A 384 -1.26 -10.71 -3.09
C GLU A 384 -1.23 -10.28 -4.57
N LEU A 385 -0.96 -11.22 -5.47
CA LEU A 385 -0.85 -10.94 -6.91
C LEU A 385 -2.14 -10.33 -7.45
N SER A 386 -2.05 -9.11 -7.95
CA SER A 386 -3.19 -8.40 -8.53
C SER A 386 -2.76 -7.39 -9.60
N ALA A 387 -3.70 -7.05 -10.47
CA ALA A 387 -3.57 -5.93 -11.39
C ALA A 387 -4.94 -5.32 -11.63
N ASP A 388 -5.00 -4.03 -11.59
CA ASP A 388 -6.24 -3.28 -11.81
C ASP A 388 -5.97 -1.97 -12.56
N GLY A 389 -7.03 -1.31 -12.98
CA GLY A 389 -6.94 0.03 -13.53
C GLY A 389 -8.26 0.51 -14.12
N PRO A 390 -8.51 1.83 -14.07
CA PRO A 390 -9.66 2.45 -14.72
C PRO A 390 -9.50 2.44 -16.24
N ILE A 391 -10.58 2.16 -16.96
CA ILE A 391 -10.61 2.11 -18.42
C ILE A 391 -10.69 3.54 -18.98
N ARG A 392 -9.54 4.19 -19.01
CA ARG A 392 -9.37 5.54 -19.56
C ARG A 392 -7.92 5.76 -20.02
N PRO A 393 -7.65 6.67 -20.96
CA PRO A 393 -6.28 7.00 -21.33
C PRO A 393 -5.44 7.41 -20.12
N PRO A 394 -4.16 6.99 -20.04
CA PRO A 394 -3.37 6.28 -21.07
C PRO A 394 -3.56 4.75 -21.09
N TYR A 395 -4.63 4.22 -20.51
CA TYR A 395 -4.91 2.79 -20.40
C TYR A 395 -3.79 2.05 -19.66
N ALA A 396 -3.55 2.49 -18.44
CA ALA A 396 -2.53 1.92 -17.58
C ALA A 396 -3.11 0.86 -16.64
N VAL A 397 -2.43 -0.27 -16.52
CA VAL A 397 -2.65 -1.22 -15.44
C VAL A 397 -1.68 -0.93 -14.30
N TYR A 398 -2.17 -1.13 -13.08
CA TYR A 398 -1.39 -1.02 -11.84
C TYR A 398 -1.20 -2.44 -11.30
N PHE A 399 -0.07 -3.03 -11.66
CA PHE A 399 0.35 -4.34 -11.18
C PHE A 399 0.95 -4.21 -9.79
N GLN A 400 0.62 -5.14 -8.90
CA GLN A 400 1.11 -5.14 -7.52
C GLN A 400 1.08 -6.52 -6.89
N GLY A 401 1.89 -6.69 -5.86
CA GLY A 401 1.85 -7.86 -5.01
C GLY A 401 2.50 -9.12 -5.58
N GLY A 402 2.16 -10.20 -4.93
CA GLY A 402 2.73 -11.51 -5.08
C GLY A 402 3.38 -11.93 -3.76
N LEU A 403 2.72 -12.82 -2.99
CA LEU A 403 3.22 -13.28 -1.68
C LEU A 403 4.60 -13.93 -1.77
N THR A 404 4.97 -14.43 -2.94
CA THR A 404 6.31 -14.90 -3.24
C THR A 404 6.79 -14.33 -4.57
N TRP A 405 8.09 -14.09 -4.67
CA TRP A 405 8.71 -13.70 -5.94
C TRP A 405 8.38 -14.66 -7.09
N ASN A 406 8.39 -15.97 -6.82
CA ASN A 406 8.14 -16.97 -7.85
C ASN A 406 6.71 -16.88 -8.41
N HIS A 407 5.73 -16.58 -7.57
CA HIS A 407 4.34 -16.35 -8.01
C HIS A 407 4.20 -15.03 -8.79
N ALA A 408 4.83 -13.94 -8.34
CA ALA A 408 4.87 -12.70 -9.08
C ALA A 408 5.47 -12.88 -10.49
N LYS A 409 6.60 -13.60 -10.59
CA LYS A 409 7.24 -13.94 -11.86
C LYS A 409 6.27 -14.71 -12.79
N LEU A 410 5.62 -15.75 -12.27
CA LEU A 410 4.64 -16.53 -13.03
C LEU A 410 3.52 -15.64 -13.59
N GLY A 411 2.93 -14.79 -12.74
CA GLY A 411 1.86 -13.88 -13.14
C GLY A 411 2.26 -12.91 -14.24
N ILE A 412 3.46 -12.34 -14.12
CA ILE A 412 3.98 -11.40 -15.12
C ILE A 412 4.26 -12.11 -16.47
N LEU A 413 4.80 -13.32 -16.45
CA LEU A 413 4.99 -14.12 -17.67
C LEU A 413 3.66 -14.51 -18.30
N MET A 414 2.67 -14.87 -17.49
CA MET A 414 1.32 -15.19 -17.99
C MET A 414 0.63 -13.94 -18.56
N SER A 415 0.82 -12.75 -17.96
CA SER A 415 0.28 -11.51 -18.54
C SER A 415 0.90 -11.22 -19.91
N LEU A 416 2.23 -11.42 -20.05
CA LEU A 416 2.88 -11.27 -21.36
C LEU A 416 2.38 -12.30 -22.38
N GLN A 417 2.20 -13.54 -21.97
CA GLN A 417 1.63 -14.58 -22.86
C GLN A 417 0.25 -14.16 -23.40
N LYS A 418 -0.62 -13.65 -22.53
CA LYS A 418 -1.95 -13.18 -22.97
C LYS A 418 -1.87 -11.96 -23.90
N MET A 419 -0.87 -11.11 -23.74
CA MET A 419 -0.61 -10.01 -24.68
C MET A 419 -0.12 -10.53 -26.05
N VAL A 420 0.70 -11.58 -26.07
CA VAL A 420 1.16 -12.25 -27.30
C VAL A 420 -0.02 -12.97 -27.98
N ASP A 421 -0.82 -13.74 -27.23
CA ASP A 421 -1.99 -14.46 -27.75
C ASP A 421 -3.01 -13.50 -28.38
N ALA A 422 -3.12 -12.28 -27.86
CA ALA A 422 -3.99 -11.23 -28.37
C ALA A 422 -3.40 -10.47 -29.59
N GLY A 423 -2.19 -10.80 -30.02
CA GLY A 423 -1.51 -10.10 -31.12
C GLY A 423 -1.06 -8.66 -30.80
N LEU A 424 -0.98 -8.32 -29.53
CA LEU A 424 -0.63 -6.98 -29.04
C LEU A 424 0.90 -6.83 -28.81
N VAL A 425 1.62 -7.93 -28.79
CA VAL A 425 3.08 -8.01 -28.61
C VAL A 425 3.65 -9.09 -29.53
N ASN A 426 4.80 -8.79 -30.15
CA ASN A 426 5.61 -9.77 -30.87
C ASN A 426 6.94 -9.92 -30.14
N LEU A 427 7.39 -11.17 -29.91
CA LEU A 427 8.66 -11.52 -29.25
C LEU A 427 9.70 -11.98 -30.28
#